data_06cad052cd61a328640b97b0d895b303
#
_entry.id   06cad052cd61a328640b97b0d895b303
#
_cell.length_a   1.000
_cell.length_b   1.000
_cell.length_c   1.000
_cell.angle_alpha   90.00
_cell.angle_beta   90.00
_cell.angle_gamma   90.00
#
_symmetry.space_group_name_H-M   'P 1'
#
loop_
_entity.id
_entity.type
_entity.pdbx_description
1 polymer ?
#
loop_
_entity_poly.entity_id
_entity_poly.type
_entity_poly.pdbx_seq_one_letter_code
_entity_poly.pdbx_strand_id
1 'polypeptide(L)'
;MRVSQNSSITDCLRRGGAVVVRLYLLEDPHYILLTGVDGECVYAFDPYLLEEPLPEKDIVVTDTHPYRYNRVIPFSYFNRTGRTQYALGETAEREAVLLFNTHTELTEEKTIEYII
;
A
#
# COMPACT_ATOMS: atom_id res chain seq x y z
N MET A 1 -9.90 1.94 -9.22
CA MET A 1 -9.35 1.61 -7.90
C MET A 1 -8.68 2.84 -7.31
N ARG A 2 -8.95 3.10 -6.07
CA ARG A 2 -8.32 4.21 -5.34
C ARG A 2 -8.17 3.85 -3.86
N VAL A 3 -7.39 4.62 -3.11
CA VAL A 3 -7.22 4.46 -1.67
C VAL A 3 -8.03 5.56 -0.97
N SER A 4 -9.01 5.15 -0.20
CA SER A 4 -9.87 6.05 0.57
C SER A 4 -10.39 5.31 1.79
N GLN A 5 -11.12 6.00 2.67
CA GLN A 5 -11.69 5.37 3.87
C GLN A 5 -12.64 4.23 3.54
N ASN A 6 -13.26 4.26 2.38
CA ASN A 6 -14.27 3.27 1.98
C ASN A 6 -13.84 2.39 0.82
N SER A 7 -12.54 2.34 0.51
CA SER A 7 -12.05 1.52 -0.59
C SER A 7 -11.86 0.06 -0.16
N SER A 8 -11.83 -0.84 -1.13
CA SER A 8 -11.56 -2.26 -0.86
C SER A 8 -10.16 -2.46 -0.29
N ILE A 9 -9.20 -1.62 -0.66
CA ILE A 9 -7.84 -1.67 -0.10
C ILE A 9 -7.88 -1.41 1.39
N THR A 10 -8.50 -0.32 1.83
CA THR A 10 -8.56 0.00 3.25
C THR A 10 -9.40 -0.99 4.03
N ASP A 11 -10.47 -1.50 3.43
CA ASP A 11 -11.28 -2.55 4.06
C ASP A 11 -10.43 -3.81 4.32
N CYS A 12 -9.66 -4.24 3.35
CA CYS A 12 -8.76 -5.39 3.50
C CYS A 12 -7.77 -5.16 4.65
N LEU A 13 -7.14 -3.98 4.68
CA LEU A 13 -6.16 -3.66 5.71
C LEU A 13 -6.77 -3.63 7.11
N ARG A 14 -7.99 -3.09 7.25
CA ARG A 14 -8.68 -3.07 8.55
C ARG A 14 -9.07 -4.45 9.04
N ARG A 15 -9.21 -5.39 8.14
CA ARG A 15 -9.50 -6.79 8.48
C ARG A 15 -8.24 -7.60 8.78
N GLY A 16 -7.09 -6.95 8.87
CA GLY A 16 -5.83 -7.62 9.16
C GLY A 16 -5.17 -8.23 7.95
N GLY A 17 -5.64 -7.91 6.75
CA GLY A 17 -5.01 -8.36 5.52
C GLY A 17 -3.87 -7.46 5.10
N ALA A 18 -3.27 -7.80 3.95
CA ALA A 18 -2.22 -7.02 3.32
C ALA A 18 -2.55 -6.82 1.85
N VAL A 19 -1.98 -5.79 1.25
CA VAL A 19 -2.25 -5.48 -0.15
C VAL A 19 -0.92 -5.21 -0.86
N VAL A 20 -0.67 -5.93 -1.94
CA VAL A 20 0.46 -5.64 -2.83
C VAL A 20 -0.06 -4.69 -3.90
N VAL A 21 0.61 -3.56 -4.06
CA VAL A 21 0.23 -2.58 -5.08
C VAL A 21 1.40 -2.27 -5.97
N ARG A 22 1.09 -2.02 -7.25
CA ARG A 22 2.02 -1.44 -8.20
C ARG A 22 1.85 0.07 -8.17
N LEU A 23 2.93 0.78 -8.02
CA LEU A 23 2.92 2.24 -7.97
C LEU A 23 4.23 2.76 -8.53
N TYR A 24 4.48 4.05 -8.39
CA TYR A 24 5.70 4.66 -8.87
C TYR A 24 6.59 5.10 -7.71
N LEU A 25 7.87 4.83 -7.82
CA LEU A 25 8.88 5.32 -6.90
C LEU A 25 10.03 5.84 -7.75
N LEU A 26 10.42 7.10 -7.52
CA LEU A 26 11.47 7.75 -8.31
C LEU A 26 11.19 7.60 -9.81
N GLU A 27 9.92 7.78 -10.19
CA GLU A 27 9.39 7.73 -11.56
C GLU A 27 9.40 6.35 -12.21
N ASP A 28 9.80 5.30 -11.51
CA ASP A 28 9.79 3.93 -12.03
C ASP A 28 8.67 3.10 -11.41
N PRO A 29 8.12 2.12 -12.15
CA PRO A 29 7.17 1.17 -11.59
C PRO A 29 7.81 0.38 -10.45
N HIS A 30 7.03 0.19 -9.38
CA HIS A 30 7.54 -0.41 -8.16
C HIS A 30 6.39 -1.08 -7.40
N TYR A 31 6.69 -2.19 -6.73
CA TYR A 31 5.70 -2.89 -5.92
C TYR A 31 6.04 -2.74 -4.44
N ILE A 32 5.02 -2.45 -3.64
CA ILE A 32 5.16 -2.42 -2.19
C ILE A 32 4.02 -3.18 -1.53
N LEU A 33 4.20 -3.50 -0.25
CA LEU A 33 3.20 -4.18 0.54
C LEU A 33 2.56 -3.18 1.50
N LEU A 34 1.24 -3.02 1.41
CA LEU A 34 0.49 -2.23 2.37
C LEU A 34 0.10 -3.13 3.52
N THR A 35 0.28 -2.67 4.76
CA THR A 35 0.13 -3.51 5.94
C THR A 35 -0.86 -2.98 6.96
N GLY A 36 -1.34 -1.76 6.83
CA GLY A 36 -2.30 -1.20 7.77
C GLY A 36 -2.76 0.19 7.38
N VAL A 37 -3.68 0.71 8.16
CA VAL A 37 -4.28 2.03 7.97
C VAL A 37 -4.31 2.75 9.31
N ASP A 38 -4.01 4.03 9.29
CA ASP A 38 -4.15 4.90 10.44
C ASP A 38 -4.63 6.28 9.98
N GLY A 39 -5.88 6.61 10.30
CA GLY A 39 -6.47 7.85 9.82
C GLY A 39 -6.53 7.87 8.31
N GLU A 40 -5.89 8.86 7.69
CA GLU A 40 -5.84 9.01 6.24
C GLU A 40 -4.46 8.62 5.68
N CYS A 41 -3.72 7.79 6.42
CA CYS A 41 -2.43 7.29 6.03
C CYS A 41 -2.44 5.77 5.95
N VAL A 42 -1.55 5.22 5.13
CA VAL A 42 -1.36 3.79 4.99
C VAL A 42 0.02 3.45 5.54
N TYR A 43 0.08 2.39 6.33
CA TYR A 43 1.33 1.75 6.69
C TYR A 43 1.77 0.84 5.55
N ALA A 44 3.01 0.95 5.13
CA ALA A 44 3.52 0.18 4.02
C ALA A 44 4.91 -0.36 4.31
N PHE A 45 5.23 -1.48 3.70
CA PHE A 45 6.58 -2.01 3.68
C PHE A 45 7.11 -1.88 2.27
N ASP A 46 8.13 -1.05 2.12
CA ASP A 46 8.83 -0.82 0.85
C ASP A 46 10.24 -1.38 1.00
N PRO A 47 10.61 -2.41 0.25
CA PRO A 47 11.94 -3.00 0.37
C PRO A 47 13.04 -2.14 -0.24
N TYR A 48 12.68 -1.06 -0.96
CA TYR A 48 13.68 -0.21 -1.60
C TYR A 48 14.48 0.55 -0.56
N LEU A 49 15.78 0.39 -0.59
CA LEU A 49 16.69 1.12 0.30
C LEU A 49 16.93 2.52 -0.27
N LEU A 50 16.45 3.52 0.44
CA LEU A 50 16.64 4.91 0.03
C LEU A 50 18.06 5.34 0.36
N GLU A 51 18.79 5.86 -0.63
CA GLU A 51 20.13 6.42 -0.43
C GLU A 51 20.04 7.83 0.12
N GLU A 52 18.95 8.53 -0.19
CA GLU A 52 18.71 9.90 0.27
C GLU A 52 17.26 10.02 0.75
N PRO A 53 16.98 10.94 1.69
CA PRO A 53 15.61 11.16 2.13
C PRO A 53 14.72 11.58 0.98
N LEU A 54 13.46 11.18 1.04
CA LEU A 54 12.46 11.63 0.07
C LEU A 54 12.20 13.12 0.25
N PRO A 55 11.95 13.86 -0.84
CA PRO A 55 11.60 15.26 -0.75
C PRO A 55 10.25 15.52 -0.11
N GLU A 56 9.34 14.53 -0.19
CA GLU A 56 8.00 14.64 0.39
C GLU A 56 8.07 14.49 1.90
N LYS A 57 7.85 15.58 2.62
CA LYS A 57 8.05 15.61 4.08
C LYS A 57 6.95 14.93 4.87
N ASP A 58 5.78 14.76 4.29
CA ASP A 58 4.67 14.08 4.94
C ASP A 58 4.64 12.57 4.71
N ILE A 59 5.61 12.05 3.97
CA ILE A 59 5.85 10.61 3.89
C ILE A 59 6.86 10.26 4.97
N VAL A 60 6.46 9.45 5.94
CA VAL A 60 7.34 9.02 7.02
C VAL A 60 8.13 7.80 6.59
N VAL A 61 9.44 7.85 6.76
CA VAL A 61 10.34 6.73 6.55
C VAL A 61 10.92 6.35 7.91
N THR A 62 10.76 5.10 8.31
CA THR A 62 11.18 4.64 9.62
C THR A 62 11.74 3.22 9.55
N ASP A 63 12.61 2.86 10.49
CA ASP A 63 13.15 1.50 10.62
C ASP A 63 12.82 0.89 11.98
N THR A 64 11.94 1.51 12.75
CA THR A 64 11.62 1.08 14.12
C THR A 64 10.59 -0.02 14.20
N HIS A 65 9.98 -0.40 13.07
CA HIS A 65 8.94 -1.44 13.01
C HIS A 65 9.26 -2.46 11.91
N PRO A 66 10.41 -3.17 11.97
CA PRO A 66 10.93 -3.93 10.83
C PRO A 66 10.03 -5.07 10.35
N TYR A 67 9.08 -5.53 11.17
CA TYR A 67 8.19 -6.62 10.79
C TYR A 67 6.79 -6.15 10.41
N ARG A 68 6.55 -4.85 10.37
CA ARG A 68 5.23 -4.31 10.13
C ARG A 68 5.21 -3.29 8.99
N TYR A 69 6.03 -2.27 9.08
CA TYR A 69 6.07 -1.24 8.06
C TYR A 69 7.36 -0.42 8.18
N ASN A 70 7.73 0.21 7.09
CA ASN A 70 8.85 1.16 7.08
C ASN A 70 8.49 2.47 6.38
N ARG A 71 7.22 2.62 6.01
CA ARG A 71 6.69 3.86 5.43
C ARG A 71 5.32 4.14 6.00
N VAL A 72 5.02 5.41 6.18
CA VAL A 72 3.65 5.88 6.44
C VAL A 72 3.34 6.90 5.36
N ILE A 73 2.33 6.61 4.55
CA ILE A 73 2.06 7.34 3.32
C ILE A 73 0.63 7.84 3.32
N PRO A 74 0.41 9.17 3.19
CA PRO A 74 -0.95 9.70 3.08
C PRO A 74 -1.69 9.15 1.87
N PHE A 75 -3.00 8.94 2.00
CA PHE A 75 -3.85 8.42 0.92
C PHE A 75 -3.70 9.21 -0.38
N SER A 76 -3.52 10.52 -0.28
CA SER A 76 -3.49 11.39 -1.45
C SER A 76 -2.40 11.04 -2.45
N TYR A 77 -1.29 10.47 -1.99
CA TYR A 77 -0.22 10.08 -2.91
C TYR A 77 -0.66 8.95 -3.82
N PHE A 78 -1.35 7.97 -3.27
CA PHE A 78 -1.78 6.79 -4.04
C PHE A 78 -2.72 7.16 -5.18
N ASN A 79 -3.57 8.15 -4.97
CA ASN A 79 -4.64 8.47 -5.91
C ASN A 79 -4.20 9.32 -7.09
N ARG A 80 -2.95 9.72 -7.14
CA ARG A 80 -2.42 10.53 -8.24
C ARG A 80 -2.27 9.69 -9.49
N THR A 81 -2.44 10.32 -10.65
CA THR A 81 -2.41 9.64 -11.94
C THR A 81 -1.05 9.70 -12.64
N GLY A 82 -0.17 10.61 -12.21
CA GLY A 82 1.17 10.72 -12.78
C GLY A 82 2.15 9.70 -12.19
N ARG A 83 3.42 9.87 -12.54
CA ARG A 83 4.50 9.01 -12.01
C ARG A 83 5.17 9.63 -10.80
N THR A 84 4.40 10.32 -9.98
CA THR A 84 4.90 10.90 -8.74
C THR A 84 5.03 9.83 -7.67
N GLN A 85 5.73 10.16 -6.60
CA GLN A 85 6.03 9.21 -5.52
C GLN A 85 4.78 8.51 -5.00
N TYR A 86 4.83 7.20 -4.99
CA TYR A 86 3.78 6.31 -4.49
C TYR A 86 2.43 6.46 -5.18
N ALA A 87 2.39 7.10 -6.35
CA ALA A 87 1.15 7.21 -7.13
C ALA A 87 0.81 5.88 -7.79
N LEU A 88 -0.46 5.52 -7.76
CA LEU A 88 -0.95 4.33 -8.47
C LEU A 88 -0.93 4.51 -9.99
N GLY A 89 -0.85 5.75 -10.45
CA GLY A 89 -0.79 6.05 -11.87
C GLY A 89 -2.16 6.16 -12.51
N GLU A 90 -2.18 6.02 -13.84
CA GLU A 90 -3.42 6.11 -14.58
C GLU A 90 -4.40 5.02 -14.15
N THR A 91 -5.68 5.35 -14.13
CA THR A 91 -6.71 4.44 -13.64
C THR A 91 -6.66 3.08 -14.32
N ALA A 92 -6.40 3.06 -15.62
CA ALA A 92 -6.39 1.82 -16.40
C ALA A 92 -5.19 0.91 -16.10
N GLU A 93 -4.13 1.44 -15.49
CA GLU A 93 -2.92 0.66 -15.19
C GLU A 93 -2.78 0.26 -13.73
N ARG A 94 -3.74 0.63 -12.89
CA ARG A 94 -3.66 0.36 -11.45
C ARG A 94 -3.82 -1.11 -11.15
N GLU A 95 -2.94 -1.64 -10.31
CA GLU A 95 -2.92 -3.05 -9.93
C GLU A 95 -2.81 -3.18 -8.43
N ALA A 96 -3.64 -4.05 -7.86
CA ALA A 96 -3.57 -4.40 -6.45
C ALA A 96 -3.97 -5.85 -6.26
N VAL A 97 -3.27 -6.55 -5.37
CA VAL A 97 -3.63 -7.89 -4.94
C VAL A 97 -3.92 -7.83 -3.45
N LEU A 98 -5.15 -8.17 -3.08
CA LEU A 98 -5.61 -8.16 -1.70
C LEU A 98 -5.39 -9.54 -1.10
N LEU A 99 -4.61 -9.58 -0.01
CA LEU A 99 -4.24 -10.82 0.68
C LEU A 99 -4.90 -10.82 2.04
N PHE A 100 -5.82 -11.76 2.26
CA PHE A 100 -6.55 -11.87 3.52
C PHE A 100 -5.90 -12.91 4.41
N ASN A 101 -5.82 -12.58 5.68
CA ASN A 101 -5.29 -13.47 6.70
C ASN A 101 -6.28 -14.61 6.96
N THR A 102 -5.79 -15.79 7.27
CA THR A 102 -6.65 -16.95 7.60
C THR A 102 -7.45 -16.74 8.88
N HIS A 103 -7.07 -15.76 9.70
CA HIS A 103 -7.79 -15.42 10.92
C HIS A 103 -8.86 -14.36 10.72
N THR A 104 -9.04 -13.86 9.49
CA THR A 104 -10.10 -12.89 9.22
C THR A 104 -11.45 -13.61 9.18
N GLU A 105 -12.52 -12.85 9.36
CA GLU A 105 -13.88 -13.38 9.34
C GLU A 105 -14.42 -13.56 7.93
N LEU A 106 -13.57 -13.57 6.94
CA LEU A 106 -13.97 -13.72 5.57
C LEU A 106 -14.28 -15.17 5.28
N THR A 107 -15.06 -15.36 4.23
CA THR A 107 -15.45 -16.68 3.80
C THR A 107 -14.33 -17.35 3.01
N GLU A 108 -14.55 -18.57 2.58
CA GLU A 108 -13.55 -19.33 1.87
C GLU A 108 -13.14 -18.73 0.53
N GLU A 109 -13.94 -17.88 -0.09
CA GLU A 109 -13.54 -17.25 -1.34
C GLU A 109 -12.32 -16.35 -1.19
N LYS A 110 -12.06 -15.88 -0.01
CA LYS A 110 -10.87 -15.07 0.21
C LYS A 110 -9.58 -15.84 0.06
N THR A 111 -9.65 -17.16 0.18
CA THR A 111 -8.45 -17.97 0.07
C THR A 111 -7.88 -17.99 -1.32
N ILE A 112 -8.64 -17.53 -2.29
CA ILE A 112 -8.18 -17.43 -3.66
C ILE A 112 -7.01 -16.43 -3.74
N GLU A 113 -7.06 -15.38 -2.96
CA GLU A 113 -6.03 -14.36 -2.96
C GLU A 113 -4.70 -14.87 -2.46
N TYR A 114 -4.70 -15.90 -1.65
CA TYR A 114 -3.47 -16.46 -1.13
C TYR A 114 -2.72 -17.30 -2.15
N ILE A 115 -3.41 -17.74 -3.13
CA ILE A 115 -2.84 -18.62 -4.14
C ILE A 115 -2.11 -17.79 -5.19
N ILE A 116 -2.51 -16.57 -5.32
CA ILE A 116 -1.90 -15.67 -6.25
C ILE A 116 -0.48 -15.29 -5.82
#